data_897a2e67a564dc80734f473f3f71e24d
#
_entry.id   897a2e67a564dc80734f473f3f71e24d
#
_cell.length_a   1.000
_cell.length_b   1.000
_cell.length_c   1.000
_cell.angle_alpha   90.00
_cell.angle_beta   90.00
_cell.angle_gamma   90.00
#
_symmetry.space_group_name_H-M   'P 1'
#
loop_
_entity.id
_entity.type
_entity.pdbx_description
1 polymer ?
#
loop_
_entity_poly.entity_id
_entity_poly.type
_entity_poly.pdbx_seq_one_letter_code
_entity_poly.pdbx_strand_id
1 'polypeptide(L)'
;MTVFERVRGYALLARDAPASKRPAIERARLDYLADLGFVWPVEQGVASIAAEICALLRQPPTPPRRAHQFVESRQERLARWRADTMIAATALAADMLLIHNNAGDFETIRGSIEQDPVRFPGLGPLKLIRCASVL
;
A
#
# COMPACT_ATOMS: atom_id res chain seq x y z
N MET A 1 6.48 -0.03 0.41
CA MET A 1 6.27 -1.46 0.05
C MET A 1 5.91 -2.21 1.32
N THR A 2 4.80 -2.96 1.31
CA THR A 2 4.36 -3.76 2.47
C THR A 2 5.13 -5.09 2.55
N VAL A 3 5.16 -5.68 3.75
CA VAL A 3 5.72 -7.04 3.94
C VAL A 3 5.04 -8.04 3.00
N PHE A 4 3.70 -7.93 2.85
CA PHE A 4 2.93 -8.77 1.95
C PHE A 4 3.45 -8.72 0.50
N GLU A 5 3.62 -7.54 -0.06
CA GLU A 5 4.08 -7.38 -1.45
C GLU A 5 5.48 -7.93 -1.65
N ARG A 6 6.37 -7.72 -0.67
CA ARG A 6 7.74 -8.21 -0.75
C ARG A 6 7.80 -9.74 -0.66
N VAL A 7 7.09 -10.34 0.30
CA VAL A 7 7.02 -11.80 0.45
C VAL A 7 6.35 -12.44 -0.76
N ARG A 8 5.26 -11.84 -1.28
CA ARG A 8 4.63 -12.28 -2.53
C ARG A 8 5.60 -12.21 -3.71
N GLY A 9 6.41 -11.14 -3.80
CA GLY A 9 7.44 -11.01 -4.83
C GLY A 9 8.45 -12.16 -4.80
N TYR A 10 8.97 -12.51 -3.63
CA TYR A 10 9.87 -13.66 -3.49
C TYR A 10 9.19 -14.98 -3.87
N ALA A 11 7.94 -15.19 -3.47
CA ALA A 11 7.19 -16.40 -3.81
C ALA A 11 6.99 -16.55 -5.32
N LEU A 12 6.67 -15.46 -6.02
CA LEU A 12 6.56 -15.46 -7.48
C LEU A 12 7.89 -15.75 -8.16
N LEU A 13 8.98 -15.10 -7.70
CA LEU A 13 10.32 -15.35 -8.21
C LEU A 13 10.74 -16.81 -8.03
N ALA A 14 10.47 -17.41 -6.84
CA ALA A 14 10.80 -18.81 -6.57
C ALA A 14 9.99 -19.77 -7.44
N ARG A 15 8.69 -19.46 -7.70
CA ARG A 15 7.83 -20.25 -8.58
C ARG A 15 8.38 -20.33 -10.00
N ASP A 16 8.80 -19.18 -10.53
CA ASP A 16 9.19 -19.04 -11.93
C ASP A 16 10.67 -19.32 -12.17
N ALA A 17 11.48 -19.45 -11.09
CA ALA A 17 12.92 -19.70 -11.17
C ALA A 17 13.26 -21.20 -11.41
N PRO A 18 14.38 -21.46 -12.11
CA PRO A 18 14.97 -22.79 -12.17
C PRO A 18 15.26 -23.36 -10.76
N ALA A 19 15.15 -24.68 -10.60
CA ALA A 19 15.34 -25.33 -9.30
C ALA A 19 16.67 -24.95 -8.61
N SER A 20 17.75 -24.77 -9.37
CA SER A 20 19.06 -24.36 -8.86
C SER A 20 19.09 -22.96 -8.21
N LYS A 21 18.17 -22.06 -8.59
CA LYS A 21 18.10 -20.68 -8.04
C LYS A 21 17.14 -20.53 -6.86
N ARG A 22 16.20 -21.47 -6.68
CA ARG A 22 15.17 -21.40 -5.64
C ARG A 22 15.76 -21.28 -4.22
N PRO A 23 16.81 -22.04 -3.83
CA PRO A 23 17.38 -21.89 -2.49
C PRO A 23 17.93 -20.49 -2.19
N ALA A 24 18.53 -19.83 -3.18
CA ALA A 24 19.05 -18.48 -3.01
C ALA A 24 17.91 -17.45 -2.85
N ILE A 25 16.81 -17.61 -3.59
CA ILE A 25 15.63 -16.75 -3.48
C ILE A 25 14.97 -16.95 -2.11
N GLU A 26 14.86 -18.18 -1.64
CA GLU A 26 14.26 -18.48 -0.36
C GLU A 26 15.13 -17.93 0.80
N ARG A 27 16.44 -18.04 0.70
CA ARG A 27 17.36 -17.41 1.64
C ARG A 27 17.17 -15.90 1.69
N ALA A 28 17.14 -15.22 0.54
CA ALA A 28 16.90 -13.77 0.48
C ALA A 28 15.54 -13.37 1.08
N ARG A 29 14.51 -14.22 0.96
CA ARG A 29 13.23 -14.03 1.63
C ARG A 29 13.35 -14.12 3.14
N LEU A 30 14.06 -15.12 3.64
CA LEU A 30 14.27 -15.32 5.08
C LEU A 30 15.12 -14.20 5.67
N ASP A 31 16.19 -13.79 4.99
CA ASP A 31 17.04 -12.68 5.41
C ASP A 31 16.21 -11.38 5.50
N TYR A 32 15.38 -11.10 4.48
CA TYR A 32 14.45 -9.97 4.53
C TYR A 32 13.50 -10.01 5.73
N LEU A 33 12.94 -11.18 6.05
CA LEU A 33 12.03 -11.32 7.21
C LEU A 33 12.78 -11.17 8.54
N ALA A 34 14.04 -11.63 8.61
CA ALA A 34 14.87 -11.48 9.80
C ALA A 34 15.32 -10.04 10.04
N ASP A 35 15.52 -9.28 8.95
CA ASP A 35 15.92 -7.86 9.01
C ASP A 35 14.74 -6.91 9.27
N LEU A 36 13.49 -7.42 9.27
CA LEU A 36 12.34 -6.62 9.64
C LEU A 36 12.45 -6.19 11.10
N GLY A 37 12.55 -4.88 11.32
CA GLY A 37 12.46 -4.30 12.65
C GLY A 37 11.02 -4.36 13.18
N PHE A 38 10.42 -3.20 13.41
CA PHE A 38 9.03 -3.14 13.86
C PHE A 38 8.05 -3.17 12.67
N VAL A 39 7.05 -4.04 12.75
CA VAL A 39 5.93 -4.12 11.77
C VAL A 39 4.65 -3.69 12.48
N TRP A 40 4.00 -2.64 11.98
CA TRP A 40 2.70 -2.22 12.51
C TRP A 40 1.63 -3.29 12.21
N PRO A 41 0.95 -3.79 13.24
CA PRO A 41 -0.13 -4.72 13.04
C PRO A 41 -1.36 -4.00 12.46
N VAL A 42 -2.14 -4.71 11.65
CA VAL A 42 -3.46 -4.25 11.23
C VAL A 42 -4.44 -4.64 12.32
N GLU A 43 -4.71 -3.71 13.21
CA GLU A 43 -5.67 -3.90 14.31
C GLU A 43 -7.09 -3.50 13.88
N GLN A 44 -8.07 -3.78 14.74
CA GLN A 44 -9.48 -3.45 14.49
C GLN A 44 -9.68 -1.96 14.15
N GLY A 45 -9.00 -1.06 14.85
CA GLY A 45 -9.08 0.39 14.60
C GLY A 45 -8.59 0.74 13.19
N VAL A 46 -7.45 0.19 12.77
CA VAL A 46 -6.91 0.38 11.42
C VAL A 46 -7.87 -0.17 10.36
N ALA A 47 -8.41 -1.37 10.59
CA ALA A 47 -9.37 -1.99 9.67
C ALA A 47 -10.66 -1.15 9.53
N SER A 48 -11.15 -0.57 10.62
CA SER A 48 -12.31 0.33 10.60
C SER A 48 -12.04 1.60 9.80
N ILE A 49 -10.91 2.27 10.03
CA ILE A 49 -10.50 3.46 9.25
C ILE A 49 -10.38 3.12 7.76
N ALA A 50 -9.74 2.00 7.42
CA ALA A 50 -9.61 1.56 6.04
C ALA A 50 -10.97 1.29 5.38
N ALA A 51 -11.92 0.68 6.11
CA ALA A 51 -13.26 0.44 5.63
C ALA A 51 -14.02 1.75 5.36
N GLU A 52 -13.91 2.75 6.24
CA GLU A 52 -14.50 4.07 6.03
C GLU A 52 -13.91 4.78 4.81
N ILE A 53 -12.59 4.76 4.62
CA ILE A 53 -11.95 5.30 3.42
C ILE A 53 -12.46 4.60 2.16
N CYS A 54 -12.57 3.27 2.16
CA CYS A 54 -13.12 2.50 1.05
C CYS A 54 -14.59 2.83 0.79
N ALA A 55 -15.37 3.16 1.81
CA ALA A 55 -16.77 3.54 1.67
C ALA A 55 -16.95 4.92 1.05
N LEU A 56 -16.05 5.87 1.36
CA LEU A 56 -16.02 7.19 0.73
C LEU A 56 -15.64 7.09 -0.75
N LEU A 57 -14.69 6.24 -1.06
CA LEU A 57 -14.11 6.09 -2.39
C LEU A 57 -14.50 4.74 -2.99
N ARG A 58 -15.71 4.64 -3.52
CA ARG A 58 -16.27 3.39 -4.08
C ARG A 58 -15.44 2.79 -5.21
N GLN A 59 -14.66 3.60 -5.89
CA GLN A 59 -13.78 3.15 -6.98
C GLN A 59 -12.41 3.82 -6.86
N PRO A 60 -11.32 3.06 -7.09
CA PRO A 60 -9.99 3.65 -7.14
C PRO A 60 -9.87 4.63 -8.31
N PRO A 61 -9.05 5.68 -8.19
CA PRO A 61 -8.78 6.58 -9.30
C PRO A 61 -8.30 5.79 -10.52
N THR A 62 -8.85 6.12 -11.68
CA THR A 62 -8.38 5.52 -12.93
C THR A 62 -7.17 6.32 -13.42
N PRO A 63 -5.97 5.72 -13.47
CA PRO A 63 -4.82 6.44 -13.99
C PRO A 63 -5.04 6.81 -15.45
N PRO A 64 -4.51 7.96 -15.90
CA PRO A 64 -4.58 8.35 -17.31
C PRO A 64 -3.93 7.26 -18.17
N ARG A 65 -4.61 6.84 -19.23
CA ARG A 65 -4.05 5.88 -20.19
C ARG A 65 -2.85 6.49 -20.88
N ARG A 66 -1.68 5.89 -20.71
CA ARG A 66 -0.50 6.17 -21.51
C ARG A 66 -0.39 5.10 -22.60
N ALA A 67 -0.13 5.51 -23.85
CA ALA A 67 0.15 4.59 -24.93
C ALA A 67 1.32 3.67 -24.49
N HIS A 68 1.20 2.36 -24.74
CA HIS A 68 2.18 1.31 -24.41
C HIS A 68 2.32 0.92 -22.92
N GLN A 69 1.45 1.35 -22.03
CA GLN A 69 1.45 0.85 -20.65
C GLN A 69 0.65 -0.45 -20.50
N PHE A 70 1.18 -1.37 -19.68
CA PHE A 70 0.44 -2.55 -19.22
C PHE A 70 -0.89 -2.11 -18.59
N VAL A 71 -1.99 -2.66 -19.09
CA VAL A 71 -3.33 -2.35 -18.59
C VAL A 71 -3.60 -3.27 -17.41
N GLU A 72 -3.51 -2.73 -16.21
CA GLU A 72 -3.88 -3.41 -14.99
C GLU A 72 -5.36 -3.83 -15.04
N SER A 73 -5.68 -5.06 -14.69
CA SER A 73 -7.05 -5.52 -14.58
C SER A 73 -7.81 -4.78 -13.47
N ARG A 74 -9.15 -4.77 -13.57
CA ARG A 74 -9.97 -4.17 -12.50
C ARG A 74 -9.70 -4.82 -11.13
N GLN A 75 -9.48 -6.13 -11.08
CA GLN A 75 -9.22 -6.85 -9.82
C GLN A 75 -7.86 -6.46 -9.23
N GLU A 76 -6.81 -6.37 -10.04
CA GLU A 76 -5.49 -5.93 -9.59
C GLU A 76 -5.54 -4.51 -9.05
N ARG A 77 -6.22 -3.60 -9.74
CA ARG A 77 -6.40 -2.22 -9.29
C ARG A 77 -7.15 -2.13 -7.97
N LEU A 78 -8.22 -2.90 -7.79
CA LEU A 78 -8.95 -2.96 -6.52
C LEU A 78 -8.10 -3.54 -5.39
N ALA A 79 -7.30 -4.57 -5.67
CA ALA A 79 -6.40 -5.16 -4.68
C ALA A 79 -5.34 -4.16 -4.23
N ARG A 80 -4.72 -3.45 -5.19
CA ARG A 80 -3.75 -2.39 -4.89
C ARG A 80 -4.39 -1.26 -4.09
N TRP A 81 -5.56 -0.79 -4.52
CA TRP A 81 -6.31 0.26 -3.83
C TRP A 81 -6.58 -0.09 -2.37
N ARG A 82 -7.01 -1.32 -2.09
CA ARG A 82 -7.23 -1.80 -0.72
C ARG A 82 -5.93 -1.82 0.10
N ALA A 83 -4.82 -2.21 -0.52
CA ALA A 83 -3.52 -2.18 0.14
C ALA A 83 -3.10 -0.74 0.47
N ASP A 84 -3.22 0.20 -0.47
CA ASP A 84 -2.91 1.61 -0.26
C ASP A 84 -3.81 2.23 0.82
N THR A 85 -5.09 1.88 0.83
CA THR A 85 -6.05 2.31 1.86
C THR A 85 -5.65 1.79 3.25
N MET A 86 -5.20 0.54 3.34
CA MET A 86 -4.74 -0.05 4.60
C MET A 86 -3.46 0.62 5.10
N ILE A 87 -2.53 0.93 4.21
CA ILE A 87 -1.30 1.66 4.53
C ILE A 87 -1.63 3.07 5.05
N ALA A 88 -2.53 3.79 4.35
CA ALA A 88 -2.96 5.12 4.77
C ALA A 88 -3.67 5.10 6.13
N ALA A 89 -4.56 4.12 6.35
CA ALA A 89 -5.25 3.93 7.62
C ALA A 89 -4.28 3.64 8.77
N THR A 90 -3.24 2.85 8.53
CA THR A 90 -2.19 2.57 9.52
C THR A 90 -1.43 3.85 9.87
N ALA A 91 -1.01 4.62 8.87
CA ALA A 91 -0.31 5.88 9.09
C ALA A 91 -1.18 6.89 9.84
N LEU A 92 -2.47 6.95 9.51
CA LEU A 92 -3.44 7.84 10.16
C LEU A 92 -3.68 7.45 11.62
N ALA A 93 -3.90 6.17 11.90
CA ALA A 93 -4.14 5.65 13.25
C ALA A 93 -2.94 5.85 14.19
N ALA A 94 -1.73 5.76 13.65
CA ALA A 94 -0.48 5.92 14.40
C ALA A 94 0.08 7.35 14.36
N ASP A 95 -0.63 8.31 13.76
CA ASP A 95 -0.18 9.71 13.53
C ASP A 95 1.21 9.79 12.85
N MET A 96 1.48 8.85 11.94
CA MET A 96 2.77 8.75 11.25
C MET A 96 2.81 9.52 9.93
N LEU A 97 4.01 9.94 9.57
CA LEU A 97 4.30 10.48 8.25
C LEU A 97 4.44 9.32 7.25
N LEU A 98 3.62 9.35 6.18
CA LEU A 98 3.68 8.39 5.10
C LEU A 98 4.56 8.92 3.96
N ILE A 99 5.69 8.25 3.73
CA ILE A 99 6.56 8.53 2.61
C ILE A 99 6.18 7.60 1.45
N HIS A 100 5.84 8.17 0.30
CA HIS A 100 5.30 7.38 -0.82
C HIS A 100 5.79 7.87 -2.19
N ASN A 101 5.63 7.02 -3.20
CA ASN A 101 5.84 7.35 -4.61
C ASN A 101 4.56 7.19 -5.46
N ASN A 102 3.43 6.85 -4.83
CA ASN A 102 2.11 6.75 -5.46
C ASN A 102 1.28 8.00 -5.14
N ALA A 103 1.54 9.10 -5.87
CA ALA A 103 0.86 10.37 -5.61
C ALA A 103 -0.65 10.30 -5.90
N GLY A 104 -1.07 9.57 -6.93
CA GLY A 104 -2.48 9.52 -7.34
C GLY A 104 -3.39 8.98 -6.26
N ASP A 105 -3.03 7.82 -5.70
CA ASP A 105 -3.90 7.13 -4.75
C ASP A 105 -3.85 7.78 -3.36
N PHE A 106 -2.68 8.08 -2.81
CA PHE A 106 -2.57 8.66 -1.47
C PHE A 106 -3.08 10.10 -1.38
N GLU A 107 -2.88 10.93 -2.40
CA GLU A 107 -3.46 12.27 -2.45
C GLU A 107 -4.99 12.22 -2.55
N THR A 108 -5.54 11.27 -3.30
CA THR A 108 -6.99 11.05 -3.38
C THR A 108 -7.55 10.62 -2.03
N ILE A 109 -6.88 9.71 -1.32
CA ILE A 109 -7.27 9.29 0.03
C ILE A 109 -7.23 10.49 0.99
N ARG A 110 -6.15 11.26 0.99
CA ARG A 110 -6.02 12.45 1.84
C ARG A 110 -7.15 13.43 1.59
N GLY A 111 -7.37 13.80 0.33
CA GLY A 111 -8.43 14.74 -0.03
C GLY A 111 -9.82 14.28 0.40
N SER A 112 -10.10 12.97 0.34
CA SER A 112 -11.38 12.42 0.79
C SER A 112 -11.57 12.48 2.31
N ILE A 113 -10.50 12.26 3.08
CA ILE A 113 -10.52 12.38 4.54
C ILE A 113 -10.74 13.85 4.94
N GLU A 114 -10.05 14.79 4.28
CA GLU A 114 -10.18 16.23 4.52
C GLU A 114 -11.57 16.78 4.18
N GLN A 115 -12.26 16.17 3.21
CA GLN A 115 -13.61 16.56 2.82
C GLN A 115 -14.70 16.07 3.78
N ASP A 116 -14.45 15.00 4.53
CA ASP A 116 -15.42 14.46 5.48
C ASP A 116 -14.77 14.13 6.85
N PRO A 117 -14.31 15.16 7.58
CA PRO A 117 -13.60 14.96 8.85
C PRO A 117 -14.49 14.37 9.96
N VAL A 118 -15.82 14.42 9.80
CA VAL A 118 -16.78 13.87 10.77
C VAL A 118 -16.67 12.36 10.85
N ARG A 119 -16.29 11.70 9.76
CA ARG A 119 -16.10 10.24 9.73
C ARG A 119 -14.85 9.76 10.44
N PHE A 120 -13.90 10.67 10.68
CA PHE A 120 -12.61 10.35 11.29
C PHE A 120 -12.38 11.13 12.59
N PRO A 121 -13.29 11.01 13.57
CA PRO A 121 -13.21 11.79 14.79
C PRO A 121 -11.94 11.47 15.59
N GLY A 122 -11.24 12.50 16.03
CA GLY A 122 -10.03 12.37 16.83
C GLY A 122 -8.77 11.99 16.05
N LEU A 123 -8.86 11.81 14.73
CA LEU A 123 -7.70 11.60 13.86
C LEU A 123 -7.19 12.93 13.31
N GLY A 124 -5.86 13.08 13.28
CA GLY A 124 -5.21 14.20 12.61
C GLY A 124 -5.25 14.08 11.08
N PRO A 125 -4.69 15.03 10.34
CA PRO A 125 -4.58 14.93 8.89
C PRO A 125 -3.62 13.83 8.47
N LEU A 126 -3.90 13.17 7.34
CA LEU A 126 -2.96 12.22 6.75
C LEU A 126 -1.72 12.97 6.24
N LYS A 127 -0.59 12.76 6.93
CA LYS A 127 0.70 13.41 6.62
C LYS A 127 1.40 12.67 5.48
N LEU A 128 1.59 13.33 4.35
CA LEU A 128 2.19 12.74 3.15
C LEU A 128 3.47 13.46 2.74
N ILE A 129 4.50 12.69 2.40
CA ILE A 129 5.69 13.18 1.68
C ILE A 129 5.89 12.32 0.43
N ARG A 130 5.89 12.96 -0.73
CA ARG A 130 6.23 12.32 -1.97
C ARG A 130 7.74 12.18 -2.11
N CYS A 131 8.26 10.95 -2.27
CA CYS A 131 9.62 10.76 -2.73
C CYS A 131 9.78 11.40 -4.12
N ALA A 132 10.68 12.36 -4.24
CA ALA A 132 11.15 12.77 -5.55
C ALA A 132 11.81 11.56 -6.20
N SER A 133 11.38 11.18 -7.40
CA SER A 133 12.08 10.16 -8.17
C SER A 133 13.49 10.65 -8.39
N VAL A 134 14.45 10.01 -7.75
CA VAL A 134 15.86 10.18 -8.11
C VAL A 134 15.97 9.51 -9.47
N LEU A 135 16.02 10.33 -10.52
CA LEU A 135 16.34 9.92 -11.88
C LEU A 135 17.81 9.51 -11.97
#